data_d397f22a702a2b2fa96030d8d19daefb
#
_entry.id   d397f22a702a2b2fa96030d8d19daefb
#
_cell.length_a   1.000
_cell.length_b   1.000
_cell.length_c   1.000
_cell.angle_alpha   90.00
_cell.angle_beta   90.00
_cell.angle_gamma   90.00
#
_symmetry.space_group_name_H-M   'P 1'
#
loop_
_entity.id
_entity.type
_entity.pdbx_description
1 polymer ?
#
loop_
_entity_poly.entity_id
_entity_poly.type
_entity_poly.pdbx_seq_one_letter_code
_entity_poly.pdbx_strand_id
1 'polypeptide(L)'
;MQNRSAVLFAILLCFTASISWGADTEVDETDLVPRMGILYKKFSTEAFTGLVVKYYTDGQIKTKSEYKNGLEVKIYEQYYENGQVEFAGTLKDGLRDGLWEFNYENGQLLRKVVYKKNEWEGLVETYRESGQLLSKGAYKSGKEHGVWEHYKESNDLEYRAHYTDGVKDGLWEQYHDNGQLKMLGNWKAGNMDGVWNYYHENGQLKRTVGWIDGKQEGPEETYYENGQLNFKVAWQNDDKEGLEEVYYQNGDVKHKVSYEAGKKYGPEESYYQNGKMTLKSTWIEDHKDGISEEYYANGQLKLREVWANQVKDG
;
A
#
# COMPACT_ATOMS: atom_id res chain seq x y z
N MET A 1 19.73 17.89 -27.45
CA MET A 1 20.05 18.84 -26.37
C MET A 1 19.65 18.16 -25.09
N GLN A 2 20.64 17.67 -24.35
CA GLN A 2 20.46 16.90 -23.13
C GLN A 2 20.18 17.85 -21.96
N ASN A 3 19.00 17.78 -21.36
CA ASN A 3 18.75 18.39 -20.06
C ASN A 3 19.09 17.37 -18.97
N ARG A 4 20.27 17.55 -18.38
CA ARG A 4 20.67 16.89 -17.15
C ARG A 4 19.98 17.61 -15.98
N SER A 5 18.93 17.03 -15.44
CA SER A 5 18.39 17.44 -14.14
C SER A 5 19.40 17.04 -13.07
N ALA A 6 20.00 18.03 -12.45
CA ALA A 6 20.89 17.87 -11.30
C ALA A 6 20.06 17.37 -10.11
N VAL A 7 20.31 16.13 -9.72
CA VAL A 7 19.86 15.61 -8.43
C VAL A 7 20.73 16.27 -7.36
N LEU A 8 20.16 17.19 -6.62
CA LEU A 8 20.79 17.78 -5.44
C LEU A 8 20.88 16.68 -4.37
N PHE A 9 22.06 16.10 -4.22
CA PHE A 9 22.43 15.34 -3.04
C PHE A 9 22.49 16.33 -1.86
N ALA A 10 21.43 16.40 -1.06
CA ALA A 10 21.53 16.98 0.25
C ALA A 10 22.34 16.02 1.11
N ILE A 11 23.66 16.29 1.18
CA ILE A 11 24.53 15.72 2.19
C ILE A 11 23.98 16.22 3.52
N LEU A 12 23.23 15.35 4.21
CA LEU A 12 22.87 15.55 5.61
C LEU A 12 24.19 15.42 6.40
N LEU A 13 24.85 16.53 6.59
CA LEU A 13 25.90 16.66 7.58
C LEU A 13 25.29 16.24 8.91
N CYS A 14 25.67 15.06 9.40
CA CYS A 14 25.59 14.76 10.81
C CYS A 14 26.36 15.87 11.52
N PHE A 15 25.65 16.89 11.97
CA PHE A 15 26.16 17.76 13.02
C PHE A 15 26.29 16.89 14.26
N THR A 16 27.46 16.25 14.42
CA THR A 16 28.00 16.03 15.73
C THR A 16 28.30 17.42 16.30
N ALA A 17 27.28 18.13 16.71
CA ALA A 17 27.46 19.20 17.65
C ALA A 17 28.01 18.51 18.89
N SER A 18 29.35 18.51 19.03
CA SER A 18 29.99 18.35 20.31
C SER A 18 29.51 19.54 21.16
N ILE A 19 28.35 19.40 21.78
CA ILE A 19 27.89 20.28 22.82
C ILE A 19 28.92 20.04 23.93
N SER A 20 29.80 21.03 24.18
CA SER A 20 30.66 21.03 25.34
C SER A 20 29.72 21.11 26.55
N TRP A 21 29.44 19.96 27.11
CA TRP A 21 28.77 19.81 28.38
C TRP A 21 29.72 20.44 29.42
N GLY A 22 29.25 21.47 30.08
CA GLY A 22 29.92 21.89 31.33
C GLY A 22 30.03 20.64 32.19
N ALA A 23 31.20 20.41 32.72
CA ALA A 23 31.59 19.24 33.52
C ALA A 23 30.68 19.08 34.74
N ASP A 24 29.43 18.63 34.58
CA ASP A 24 28.55 18.31 35.68
C ASP A 24 27.65 17.12 35.36
N THR A 25 28.14 16.01 35.86
CA THR A 25 27.45 14.93 36.55
C THR A 25 26.58 14.04 35.69
N GLU A 26 27.26 13.10 35.00
CA GLU A 26 26.67 11.77 34.78
C GLU A 26 26.49 11.12 36.17
N VAL A 27 25.26 10.76 36.52
CA VAL A 27 24.90 10.18 37.83
C VAL A 27 24.14 8.88 37.58
N ASP A 28 24.55 7.84 38.34
CA ASP A 28 23.81 6.58 38.40
C ASP A 28 22.41 6.84 38.99
N GLU A 29 21.40 6.23 38.44
CA GLU A 29 20.02 6.35 38.94
C GLU A 29 19.92 5.97 40.41
N THR A 30 20.77 5.01 40.87
CA THR A 30 20.77 4.57 42.27
C THR A 30 21.17 5.68 43.27
N ASP A 31 21.79 6.76 42.80
CA ASP A 31 22.15 7.93 43.64
C ASP A 31 21.06 9.00 43.67
N LEU A 32 19.95 8.74 43.05
CA LEU A 32 18.81 9.66 42.93
C LEU A 32 17.59 9.18 43.70
N VAL A 33 16.73 10.11 44.08
CA VAL A 33 15.46 9.83 44.76
C VAL A 33 14.34 10.70 44.18
N PRO A 34 13.22 10.11 43.74
CA PRO A 34 12.06 10.85 43.31
C PRO A 34 11.27 11.36 44.53
N ARG A 35 10.84 12.62 44.48
CA ARG A 35 9.93 13.23 45.46
C ARG A 35 8.85 13.99 44.69
N MET A 36 7.60 13.54 44.80
CA MET A 36 6.46 14.15 44.08
C MET A 36 6.69 14.33 42.53
N GLY A 37 7.32 13.33 41.88
CA GLY A 37 7.62 13.37 40.44
C GLY A 37 8.86 14.22 40.08
N ILE A 38 9.54 14.81 41.02
CA ILE A 38 10.78 15.56 40.83
C ILE A 38 11.95 14.72 41.30
N LEU A 39 13.03 14.64 40.53
CA LEU A 39 14.22 13.86 40.83
C LEU A 39 15.24 14.71 41.58
N TYR A 40 15.83 14.16 42.68
CA TYR A 40 16.82 14.79 43.53
C TYR A 40 18.02 13.87 43.72
N LYS A 41 19.23 14.42 43.90
CA LYS A 41 20.33 13.61 44.46
C LYS A 41 19.99 13.19 45.88
N LYS A 42 20.43 12.01 46.32
CA LYS A 42 20.31 11.56 47.70
C LYS A 42 20.89 12.65 48.60
N PHE A 43 20.18 12.93 49.69
CA PHE A 43 20.54 13.95 50.71
C PHE A 43 20.55 15.41 50.20
N SER A 44 20.09 15.70 48.97
CA SER A 44 19.93 17.06 48.45
C SER A 44 18.49 17.56 48.58
N THR A 45 18.35 18.87 48.76
CA THR A 45 17.07 19.60 48.68
C THR A 45 16.89 20.26 47.33
N GLU A 46 17.94 20.31 46.50
CA GLU A 46 17.90 20.89 45.18
C GLU A 46 17.50 19.80 44.14
N ALA A 47 16.60 20.16 43.26
CA ALA A 47 16.16 19.30 42.15
C ALA A 47 17.34 19.02 41.19
N PHE A 48 17.46 17.77 40.77
CA PHE A 48 18.58 17.33 39.96
C PHE A 48 18.57 17.97 38.56
N THR A 49 19.73 18.41 38.10
CA THR A 49 19.99 18.80 36.70
C THR A 49 21.25 18.09 36.25
N GLY A 50 21.18 17.35 35.15
CA GLY A 50 22.31 16.58 34.62
C GLY A 50 21.87 15.34 33.84
N LEU A 51 22.81 14.46 33.53
CA LEU A 51 22.59 13.21 32.83
C LEU A 51 22.38 12.07 33.83
N VAL A 52 21.31 11.31 33.70
CA VAL A 52 21.04 10.09 34.48
C VAL A 52 21.34 8.89 33.61
N VAL A 53 22.11 7.95 34.13
CA VAL A 53 22.45 6.71 33.47
C VAL A 53 21.96 5.54 34.29
N LYS A 54 21.36 4.55 33.62
CA LYS A 54 21.02 3.24 34.17
C LYS A 54 21.87 2.19 33.49
N TYR A 55 22.19 1.13 34.21
CA TYR A 55 23.01 0.04 33.71
C TYR A 55 22.25 -1.28 33.73
N TYR A 56 22.61 -2.17 32.85
CA TYR A 56 22.27 -3.60 32.89
C TYR A 56 23.08 -4.27 34.05
N THR A 57 22.72 -5.49 34.38
CA THR A 57 23.39 -6.25 35.46
C THR A 57 24.84 -6.59 35.12
N ASP A 58 25.24 -6.58 33.87
CA ASP A 58 26.61 -6.78 33.39
C ASP A 58 27.44 -5.50 33.35
N GLY A 59 26.86 -4.34 33.73
CA GLY A 59 27.51 -3.05 33.75
C GLY A 59 27.44 -2.25 32.46
N GLN A 60 26.79 -2.77 31.41
CA GLN A 60 26.55 -2.01 30.18
C GLN A 60 25.43 -0.97 30.38
N ILE A 61 25.51 0.13 29.64
CA ILE A 61 24.49 1.19 29.70
C ILE A 61 23.19 0.67 29.18
N LYS A 62 22.10 0.85 29.94
CA LYS A 62 20.73 0.53 29.56
C LYS A 62 19.96 1.74 29.04
N THR A 63 20.05 2.88 29.78
CA THR A 63 19.39 4.12 29.35
C THR A 63 20.24 5.33 29.71
N LYS A 64 20.10 6.40 28.94
CA LYS A 64 20.57 7.75 29.24
C LYS A 64 19.44 8.74 29.12
N SER A 65 19.30 9.63 30.11
CA SER A 65 18.26 10.65 30.14
C SER A 65 18.80 11.96 30.68
N GLU A 66 18.44 13.08 30.02
CA GLU A 66 18.80 14.41 30.53
C GLU A 66 17.65 14.95 31.40
N TYR A 67 18.02 15.42 32.58
CA TYR A 67 17.13 16.04 33.57
C TYR A 67 17.45 17.52 33.73
N LYS A 68 16.43 18.35 33.89
CA LYS A 68 16.55 19.76 34.29
C LYS A 68 15.53 20.07 35.37
N ASN A 69 16.01 20.58 36.51
CA ASN A 69 15.18 20.85 37.68
C ASN A 69 14.35 19.63 38.10
N GLY A 70 14.94 18.45 38.04
CA GLY A 70 14.33 17.16 38.42
C GLY A 70 13.32 16.60 37.42
N LEU A 71 13.11 17.25 36.28
CA LEU A 71 12.25 16.77 35.20
C LEU A 71 13.08 16.30 34.02
N GLU A 72 12.69 15.19 33.41
CA GLU A 72 13.30 14.66 32.21
C GLU A 72 12.95 15.57 31.04
N VAL A 73 13.96 16.07 30.31
CA VAL A 73 13.70 17.22 29.42
C VAL A 73 14.15 17.08 27.98
N LYS A 74 15.16 16.26 27.65
CA LYS A 74 15.73 16.45 26.33
C LYS A 74 16.11 15.20 25.56
N ILE A 75 16.93 14.36 26.10
CA ILE A 75 17.46 13.20 25.41
C ILE A 75 17.02 11.97 26.18
N TYR A 76 16.39 11.03 25.47
CA TYR A 76 16.14 9.71 25.97
C TYR A 76 16.77 8.71 25.00
N GLU A 77 17.76 7.96 25.47
CA GLU A 77 18.40 6.88 24.72
C GLU A 77 18.22 5.58 25.49
N GLN A 78 17.81 4.54 24.80
CA GLN A 78 17.80 3.18 25.29
C GLN A 78 18.74 2.33 24.46
N TYR A 79 19.42 1.39 25.11
CA TYR A 79 20.41 0.53 24.51
C TYR A 79 20.01 -0.92 24.64
N TYR A 80 20.37 -1.73 23.67
CA TYR A 80 20.38 -3.19 23.75
C TYR A 80 21.48 -3.69 24.66
N GLU A 81 21.40 -4.95 25.12
CA GLU A 81 22.46 -5.58 25.92
C GLU A 81 23.78 -5.71 25.17
N ASN A 82 23.81 -5.64 23.83
CA ASN A 82 25.04 -5.60 23.03
C ASN A 82 25.67 -4.20 22.94
N GLY A 83 25.10 -3.19 23.64
CA GLY A 83 25.60 -1.82 23.71
C GLY A 83 25.19 -0.92 22.55
N GLN A 84 24.43 -1.42 21.58
CA GLN A 84 23.90 -0.61 20.47
C GLN A 84 22.65 0.14 20.91
N VAL A 85 22.44 1.35 20.35
CA VAL A 85 21.24 2.13 20.61
C VAL A 85 20.02 1.38 20.06
N GLU A 86 19.03 1.09 20.90
CA GLU A 86 17.74 0.54 20.53
C GLU A 86 16.85 1.64 20.00
N PHE A 87 16.73 2.73 20.73
CA PHE A 87 16.04 3.93 20.27
C PHE A 87 16.54 5.18 20.96
N ALA A 88 16.37 6.32 20.27
CA ALA A 88 16.73 7.63 20.78
C ALA A 88 15.75 8.69 20.28
N GLY A 89 15.52 9.72 21.10
CA GLY A 89 14.66 10.84 20.74
C GLY A 89 14.59 11.90 21.79
N THR A 90 13.73 12.89 21.58
CA THR A 90 13.54 14.02 22.48
C THR A 90 12.22 13.92 23.21
N LEU A 91 12.25 14.34 24.48
CA LEU A 91 11.07 14.52 25.31
C LEU A 91 10.80 16.00 25.53
N LYS A 92 9.53 16.35 25.59
CA LYS A 92 9.05 17.65 26.03
C LYS A 92 7.91 17.45 27.01
N ASP A 93 8.08 17.98 28.21
CA ASP A 93 7.10 17.79 29.29
C ASP A 93 6.78 16.30 29.57
N GLY A 94 7.81 15.41 29.45
CA GLY A 94 7.69 13.97 29.65
C GLY A 94 7.02 13.21 28.49
N LEU A 95 6.68 13.89 27.38
CA LEU A 95 6.07 13.31 26.20
C LEU A 95 7.08 13.27 25.03
N ARG A 96 7.01 12.24 24.19
CA ARG A 96 7.79 12.20 22.94
C ARG A 96 7.40 13.39 22.06
N ASP A 97 8.41 14.20 21.68
CA ASP A 97 8.23 15.40 20.85
C ASP A 97 9.48 15.61 19.99
N GLY A 98 9.34 15.68 18.69
CA GLY A 98 10.44 15.73 17.73
C GLY A 98 10.79 14.40 17.11
N LEU A 99 11.98 14.31 16.51
CA LEU A 99 12.46 13.12 15.82
C LEU A 99 12.83 12.02 16.81
N TRP A 100 12.36 10.80 16.51
CA TRP A 100 12.74 9.56 17.18
C TRP A 100 13.29 8.57 16.17
N GLU A 101 14.41 7.94 16.53
CA GLU A 101 15.04 6.88 15.76
C GLU A 101 15.00 5.58 16.56
N PHE A 102 14.66 4.50 15.88
CA PHE A 102 14.63 3.14 16.39
C PHE A 102 15.56 2.29 15.55
N ASN A 103 16.34 1.43 16.17
CA ASN A 103 17.30 0.59 15.49
C ASN A 103 17.03 -0.89 15.77
N TYR A 104 17.52 -1.74 14.90
CA TYR A 104 17.65 -3.18 15.10
C TYR A 104 18.83 -3.48 16.04
N GLU A 105 18.89 -4.70 16.59
CA GLU A 105 20.01 -5.15 17.43
C GLU A 105 21.37 -5.14 16.71
N ASN A 106 21.38 -5.24 15.37
CA ASN A 106 22.61 -5.09 14.57
C ASN A 106 23.06 -3.64 14.38
N GLY A 107 22.34 -2.67 14.97
CA GLY A 107 22.59 -1.23 14.89
C GLY A 107 22.08 -0.54 13.63
N GLN A 108 21.50 -1.28 12.69
CA GLN A 108 20.87 -0.70 11.52
C GLN A 108 19.58 0.02 11.93
N LEU A 109 19.31 1.13 11.25
CA LEU A 109 18.08 1.90 11.46
C LEU A 109 16.86 1.07 11.10
N LEU A 110 15.91 0.95 12.02
CA LEU A 110 14.59 0.35 11.82
C LEU A 110 13.58 1.40 11.36
N ARG A 111 13.57 2.55 12.03
CA ARG A 111 12.55 3.60 11.78
C ARG A 111 13.01 4.96 12.24
N LYS A 112 12.68 5.97 11.44
CA LYS A 112 12.63 7.38 11.83
C LYS A 112 11.20 7.85 11.84
N VAL A 113 10.78 8.54 12.90
CA VAL A 113 9.42 9.07 13.01
C VAL A 113 9.43 10.36 13.84
N VAL A 114 8.62 11.30 13.44
CA VAL A 114 8.41 12.53 14.19
C VAL A 114 7.22 12.35 15.12
N TYR A 115 7.41 12.71 16.39
CA TYR A 115 6.37 12.75 17.41
C TYR A 115 5.99 14.17 17.76
N LYS A 116 4.75 14.35 18.14
CA LYS A 116 4.22 15.54 18.79
C LYS A 116 3.29 15.10 19.90
N LYS A 117 3.74 15.33 21.16
CA LYS A 117 2.98 14.92 22.36
C LYS A 117 2.59 13.44 22.35
N ASN A 118 3.52 12.54 22.06
CA ASN A 118 3.35 11.09 21.93
C ASN A 118 2.57 10.60 20.70
N GLU A 119 2.05 11.47 19.85
CA GLU A 119 1.38 11.09 18.59
C GLU A 119 2.36 11.21 17.42
N TRP A 120 2.24 10.32 16.43
CA TRP A 120 3.02 10.44 15.20
C TRP A 120 2.53 11.64 14.39
N GLU A 121 3.47 12.51 14.04
CA GLU A 121 3.19 13.77 13.33
C GLU A 121 4.31 14.08 12.35
N GLY A 122 4.02 14.15 11.05
CA GLY A 122 5.04 14.39 10.03
C GLY A 122 5.62 13.13 9.44
N LEU A 123 6.85 13.22 8.93
CA LEU A 123 7.48 12.16 8.15
C LEU A 123 7.81 10.92 8.99
N VAL A 124 7.64 9.75 8.36
CA VAL A 124 8.11 8.46 8.83
C VAL A 124 8.86 7.75 7.71
N GLU A 125 9.95 7.10 8.07
CA GLU A 125 10.70 6.20 7.22
C GLU A 125 10.91 4.89 7.98
N THR A 126 10.68 3.77 7.32
CA THR A 126 10.90 2.43 7.89
C THR A 126 11.87 1.67 7.00
N TYR A 127 12.80 0.97 7.61
CA TYR A 127 13.88 0.26 6.94
C TYR A 127 13.85 -1.22 7.29
N ARG A 128 14.40 -2.05 6.45
CA ARG A 128 14.66 -3.46 6.69
C ARG A 128 15.92 -3.62 7.54
N GLU A 129 16.10 -4.76 8.15
CA GLU A 129 17.32 -5.08 8.91
C GLU A 129 18.60 -5.07 8.06
N SER A 130 18.47 -5.19 6.73
CA SER A 130 19.53 -4.98 5.75
C SER A 130 19.94 -3.51 5.56
N GLY A 131 19.21 -2.55 6.16
CA GLY A 131 19.37 -1.11 5.99
C GLY A 131 18.65 -0.52 4.77
N GLN A 132 17.95 -1.34 3.98
CA GLN A 132 17.19 -0.88 2.82
C GLN A 132 15.87 -0.23 3.24
N LEU A 133 15.48 0.85 2.53
CA LEU A 133 14.20 1.51 2.77
C LEU A 133 13.04 0.55 2.44
N LEU A 134 12.15 0.35 3.40
CA LEU A 134 10.93 -0.44 3.22
C LEU A 134 9.74 0.43 2.85
N SER A 135 9.57 1.54 3.56
CA SER A 135 8.46 2.47 3.30
C SER A 135 8.77 3.87 3.80
N LYS A 136 8.12 4.85 3.21
CA LYS A 136 8.10 6.23 3.71
C LYS A 136 6.75 6.87 3.45
N GLY A 137 6.38 7.81 4.33
CA GLY A 137 5.14 8.55 4.25
C GLY A 137 5.06 9.61 5.32
N ALA A 138 3.86 10.06 5.62
CA ALA A 138 3.63 11.00 6.70
C ALA A 138 2.41 10.61 7.54
N TYR A 139 2.46 11.02 8.80
CA TYR A 139 1.33 10.95 9.73
C TYR A 139 0.84 12.36 10.06
N LYS A 140 -0.45 12.45 10.32
CA LYS A 140 -1.10 13.63 10.88
C LYS A 140 -2.02 13.18 12.00
N SER A 141 -1.75 13.66 13.22
CA SER A 141 -2.50 13.25 14.42
C SER A 141 -2.62 11.72 14.54
N GLY A 142 -1.51 11.01 14.39
CA GLY A 142 -1.41 9.55 14.51
C GLY A 142 -2.01 8.74 13.36
N LYS A 143 -2.49 9.39 12.27
CA LYS A 143 -3.10 8.71 11.11
C LYS A 143 -2.26 8.94 9.86
N GLU A 144 -2.18 7.94 8.98
CA GLU A 144 -1.54 8.07 7.68
C GLU A 144 -2.15 9.21 6.88
N HIS A 145 -1.30 10.06 6.30
CA HIS A 145 -1.73 11.23 5.55
C HIS A 145 -0.78 11.54 4.39
N GLY A 146 -1.33 11.94 3.23
CA GLY A 146 -0.55 12.26 2.05
C GLY A 146 -0.04 11.02 1.33
N VAL A 147 1.10 11.17 0.66
CA VAL A 147 1.68 10.11 -0.18
C VAL A 147 2.47 9.13 0.68
N TRP A 148 2.20 7.84 0.46
CA TRP A 148 2.96 6.72 1.00
C TRP A 148 3.60 5.95 -0.13
N GLU A 149 4.88 5.58 0.05
CA GLU A 149 5.65 4.77 -0.87
C GLU A 149 6.17 3.53 -0.17
N HIS A 150 6.04 2.38 -0.82
CA HIS A 150 6.58 1.10 -0.37
C HIS A 150 7.57 0.55 -1.40
N TYR A 151 8.65 -0.05 -0.92
CA TYR A 151 9.77 -0.49 -1.73
C TYR A 151 10.02 -1.99 -1.57
N LYS A 152 10.41 -2.64 -2.66
CA LYS A 152 10.85 -4.03 -2.70
C LYS A 152 12.24 -4.20 -2.09
N GLU A 153 12.68 -5.43 -1.90
CA GLU A 153 14.07 -5.71 -1.48
C GLU A 153 15.11 -5.24 -2.50
N SER A 154 14.75 -5.13 -3.77
CA SER A 154 15.58 -4.54 -4.83
C SER A 154 15.75 -3.02 -4.72
N ASN A 155 15.08 -2.34 -3.78
CA ASN A 155 14.90 -0.89 -3.66
C ASN A 155 14.02 -0.25 -4.74
N ASP A 156 13.40 -1.04 -5.60
CA ASP A 156 12.45 -0.53 -6.56
C ASP A 156 11.12 -0.20 -5.88
N LEU A 157 10.41 0.80 -6.39
CA LEU A 157 9.08 1.15 -5.90
C LEU A 157 8.11 -0.02 -6.16
N GLU A 158 7.46 -0.50 -5.11
CA GLU A 158 6.44 -1.54 -5.19
C GLU A 158 5.06 -0.92 -5.46
N TYR A 159 4.71 0.07 -4.64
CA TYR A 159 3.48 0.85 -4.83
C TYR A 159 3.58 2.23 -4.20
N ARG A 160 2.75 3.13 -4.70
CA ARG A 160 2.48 4.45 -4.13
C ARG A 160 0.99 4.60 -3.89
N ALA A 161 0.63 5.14 -2.73
CA ALA A 161 -0.75 5.33 -2.31
C ALA A 161 -0.95 6.70 -1.68
N HIS A 162 -2.15 7.27 -1.84
CA HIS A 162 -2.54 8.48 -1.13
C HIS A 162 -3.49 8.11 0.01
N TYR A 163 -3.28 8.75 1.17
CA TYR A 163 -4.09 8.58 2.37
C TYR A 163 -4.60 9.91 2.89
N THR A 164 -5.82 9.91 3.39
CA THR A 164 -6.42 11.00 4.15
C THR A 164 -6.98 10.43 5.44
N ASP A 165 -6.45 10.87 6.59
CA ASP A 165 -6.85 10.46 7.93
C ASP A 165 -6.88 8.93 8.14
N GLY A 166 -5.88 8.23 7.59
CA GLY A 166 -5.69 6.78 7.69
C GLY A 166 -6.50 5.95 6.68
N VAL A 167 -7.21 6.60 5.77
CA VAL A 167 -8.02 5.95 4.74
C VAL A 167 -7.42 6.21 3.38
N LYS A 168 -7.38 5.20 2.49
CA LYS A 168 -6.95 5.40 1.10
C LYS A 168 -7.90 6.38 0.42
N ASP A 169 -7.32 7.49 -0.10
CA ASP A 169 -8.07 8.55 -0.75
C ASP A 169 -7.16 9.28 -1.76
N GLY A 170 -7.38 9.05 -3.04
CA GLY A 170 -6.57 9.54 -4.14
C GLY A 170 -5.86 8.45 -4.93
N LEU A 171 -4.79 8.84 -5.62
CA LEU A 171 -4.09 8.00 -6.58
C LEU A 171 -3.46 6.77 -5.93
N TRP A 172 -3.60 5.62 -6.61
CA TRP A 172 -2.90 4.38 -6.36
C TRP A 172 -2.09 3.97 -7.58
N GLU A 173 -0.82 3.68 -7.40
CA GLU A 173 0.09 3.18 -8.40
C GLU A 173 0.78 1.93 -7.87
N GLN A 174 0.82 0.86 -8.64
CA GLN A 174 1.57 -0.35 -8.32
C GLN A 174 2.45 -0.74 -9.50
N TYR A 175 3.62 -1.33 -9.23
CA TYR A 175 4.64 -1.61 -10.22
C TYR A 175 5.01 -3.09 -10.26
N HIS A 176 5.30 -3.59 -11.46
CA HIS A 176 5.90 -4.91 -11.71
C HIS A 176 7.36 -4.96 -11.21
N ASP A 177 7.96 -6.16 -11.20
CA ASP A 177 9.36 -6.32 -10.80
C ASP A 177 10.35 -5.67 -11.79
N ASN A 178 9.94 -5.50 -13.04
CA ASN A 178 10.72 -4.76 -14.04
C ASN A 178 10.57 -3.23 -13.96
N GLY A 179 9.87 -2.71 -12.94
CA GLY A 179 9.65 -1.29 -12.71
C GLY A 179 8.56 -0.64 -13.56
N GLN A 180 7.93 -1.38 -14.46
CA GLN A 180 6.80 -0.87 -15.24
C GLN A 180 5.53 -0.84 -14.39
N LEU A 181 4.61 0.07 -14.75
CA LEU A 181 3.32 0.19 -14.08
C LEU A 181 2.52 -1.11 -14.25
N LYS A 182 1.99 -1.63 -13.12
CA LYS A 182 1.14 -2.82 -13.04
C LYS A 182 -0.32 -2.45 -12.89
N MET A 183 -0.60 -1.42 -12.09
CA MET A 183 -1.96 -0.99 -11.79
C MET A 183 -1.99 0.50 -11.49
N LEU A 184 -3.01 1.19 -11.99
CA LEU A 184 -3.26 2.61 -11.79
C LEU A 184 -4.76 2.83 -11.58
N GLY A 185 -5.12 3.56 -10.52
CA GLY A 185 -6.51 3.93 -10.25
C GLY A 185 -6.63 4.92 -9.10
N ASN A 186 -7.83 5.23 -8.72
CA ASN A 186 -8.12 6.11 -7.61
C ASN A 186 -8.93 5.40 -6.53
N TRP A 187 -8.65 5.77 -5.30
CA TRP A 187 -9.47 5.47 -4.13
C TRP A 187 -10.22 6.73 -3.71
N LYS A 188 -11.41 6.57 -3.21
CA LYS A 188 -12.21 7.63 -2.60
C LYS A 188 -12.83 7.10 -1.33
N ALA A 189 -12.48 7.71 -0.20
CA ALA A 189 -12.96 7.29 1.11
C ALA A 189 -12.84 5.77 1.36
N GLY A 190 -11.76 5.13 0.89
CA GLY A 190 -11.47 3.71 1.08
C GLY A 190 -12.08 2.77 0.04
N ASN A 191 -12.83 3.28 -0.92
CA ASN A 191 -13.44 2.51 -2.02
C ASN A 191 -12.72 2.80 -3.35
N MET A 192 -12.67 1.81 -4.24
CA MET A 192 -12.24 2.05 -5.62
C MET A 192 -13.23 3.00 -6.31
N ASP A 193 -12.70 4.04 -6.99
CA ASP A 193 -13.52 5.04 -7.68
C ASP A 193 -12.86 5.47 -8.99
N GLY A 194 -13.68 5.72 -10.02
CA GLY A 194 -13.18 6.06 -11.35
C GLY A 194 -12.65 4.86 -12.15
N VAL A 195 -11.81 5.14 -13.13
CA VAL A 195 -11.26 4.13 -14.03
C VAL A 195 -9.99 3.51 -13.41
N TRP A 196 -9.95 2.19 -13.39
CA TRP A 196 -8.79 1.40 -12.99
C TRP A 196 -8.17 0.71 -14.20
N ASN A 197 -6.87 0.95 -14.41
CA ASN A 197 -6.08 0.38 -15.48
C ASN A 197 -5.07 -0.62 -14.91
N TYR A 198 -4.99 -1.78 -15.54
CA TYR A 198 -4.02 -2.85 -15.24
C TYR A 198 -3.16 -3.04 -16.47
N TYR A 199 -1.91 -3.34 -16.29
CA TYR A 199 -0.94 -3.46 -17.37
C TYR A 199 -0.22 -4.80 -17.33
N HIS A 200 0.14 -5.32 -18.48
CA HIS A 200 1.05 -6.46 -18.64
C HIS A 200 2.50 -6.07 -18.28
N GLU A 201 3.38 -7.05 -18.05
CA GLU A 201 4.80 -6.80 -17.79
C GLU A 201 5.53 -6.10 -18.95
N ASN A 202 4.99 -6.16 -20.17
CA ASN A 202 5.51 -5.44 -21.34
C ASN A 202 5.01 -3.97 -21.41
N GLY A 203 4.23 -3.52 -20.41
CA GLY A 203 3.68 -2.17 -20.30
C GLY A 203 2.40 -1.90 -21.10
N GLN A 204 1.91 -2.87 -21.87
CA GLN A 204 0.65 -2.71 -22.59
C GLN A 204 -0.55 -2.86 -21.64
N LEU A 205 -1.64 -2.17 -21.97
CA LEU A 205 -2.89 -2.25 -21.22
C LEU A 205 -3.40 -3.71 -21.22
N LYS A 206 -3.69 -4.24 -20.04
CA LYS A 206 -4.25 -5.58 -19.82
C LYS A 206 -5.74 -5.55 -19.55
N ARG A 207 -6.18 -4.57 -18.75
CA ARG A 207 -7.58 -4.42 -18.35
C ARG A 207 -7.85 -2.96 -18.01
N THR A 208 -9.02 -2.47 -18.40
CA THR A 208 -9.61 -1.23 -17.89
C THR A 208 -11.01 -1.54 -17.39
N VAL A 209 -11.40 -0.94 -16.26
CA VAL A 209 -12.71 -1.14 -15.64
C VAL A 209 -13.09 0.08 -14.82
N GLY A 210 -14.36 0.47 -14.89
CA GLY A 210 -14.94 1.56 -14.12
C GLY A 210 -15.42 1.11 -12.74
N TRP A 211 -15.34 2.04 -11.76
CA TRP A 211 -15.83 1.84 -10.41
C TRP A 211 -16.51 3.09 -9.88
N ILE A 212 -17.59 2.93 -9.15
CA ILE A 212 -18.25 3.98 -8.38
C ILE A 212 -18.50 3.45 -6.98
N ASP A 213 -17.93 4.10 -5.97
CA ASP A 213 -18.08 3.74 -4.54
C ASP A 213 -17.82 2.24 -4.26
N GLY A 214 -16.80 1.66 -4.91
CA GLY A 214 -16.37 0.27 -4.73
C GLY A 214 -17.16 -0.76 -5.53
N LYS A 215 -18.11 -0.35 -6.38
CA LYS A 215 -18.86 -1.22 -7.27
C LYS A 215 -18.43 -1.04 -8.71
N GLN A 216 -18.40 -2.12 -9.48
CA GLN A 216 -18.13 -2.05 -10.91
C GLN A 216 -19.25 -1.29 -11.62
N GLU A 217 -18.86 -0.32 -12.45
CA GLU A 217 -19.77 0.56 -13.16
C GLU A 217 -19.17 0.97 -14.51
N GLY A 218 -19.97 0.91 -15.58
CA GLY A 218 -19.53 1.26 -16.92
C GLY A 218 -18.76 0.15 -17.64
N PRO A 219 -17.96 0.48 -18.66
CA PRO A 219 -17.29 -0.52 -19.49
C PRO A 219 -16.10 -1.19 -18.76
N GLU A 220 -15.97 -2.49 -19.00
CA GLU A 220 -14.76 -3.25 -18.78
C GLU A 220 -14.22 -3.77 -20.10
N GLU A 221 -12.92 -3.63 -20.32
CA GLU A 221 -12.21 -4.20 -21.44
C GLU A 221 -10.94 -4.90 -20.96
N THR A 222 -10.65 -6.07 -21.54
CA THR A 222 -9.37 -6.75 -21.33
C THR A 222 -8.66 -6.96 -22.67
N TYR A 223 -7.32 -7.00 -22.60
CA TYR A 223 -6.48 -7.06 -23.78
C TYR A 223 -5.45 -8.18 -23.64
N TYR A 224 -5.12 -8.82 -24.74
CA TYR A 224 -3.99 -9.73 -24.86
C TYR A 224 -2.66 -8.97 -24.76
N GLU A 225 -1.56 -9.69 -24.52
CA GLU A 225 -0.20 -9.11 -24.48
C GLU A 225 0.24 -8.47 -25.80
N ASN A 226 -0.42 -8.80 -26.93
CA ASN A 226 -0.19 -8.15 -28.22
C ASN A 226 -1.02 -6.88 -28.42
N GLY A 227 -1.78 -6.45 -27.38
CA GLY A 227 -2.62 -5.25 -27.39
C GLY A 227 -3.99 -5.41 -28.05
N GLN A 228 -4.32 -6.59 -28.59
CA GLN A 228 -5.65 -6.82 -29.17
C GLN A 228 -6.69 -7.07 -28.08
N LEU A 229 -7.91 -6.62 -28.33
CA LEU A 229 -9.04 -6.82 -27.43
C LEU A 229 -9.31 -8.32 -27.23
N ASN A 230 -9.43 -8.72 -25.97
CA ASN A 230 -9.74 -10.09 -25.57
C ASN A 230 -11.20 -10.23 -25.12
N PHE A 231 -11.69 -9.24 -24.38
CA PHE A 231 -13.01 -9.27 -23.77
C PHE A 231 -13.53 -7.86 -23.55
N LYS A 232 -14.84 -7.67 -23.68
CA LYS A 232 -15.52 -6.45 -23.22
C LYS A 232 -16.93 -6.76 -22.71
N VAL A 233 -17.37 -6.00 -21.71
CA VAL A 233 -18.72 -6.00 -21.14
C VAL A 233 -18.99 -4.66 -20.47
N ALA A 234 -20.23 -4.30 -20.27
CA ALA A 234 -20.61 -3.21 -19.37
C ALA A 234 -21.09 -3.75 -18.02
N TRP A 235 -20.94 -2.92 -16.97
CA TRP A 235 -21.38 -3.21 -15.62
C TRP A 235 -22.30 -2.11 -15.11
N GLN A 236 -23.27 -2.49 -14.30
CA GLN A 236 -24.13 -1.59 -13.55
C GLN A 236 -24.30 -2.13 -12.14
N ASN A 237 -23.72 -1.43 -11.14
CA ASN A 237 -23.77 -1.85 -9.72
C ASN A 237 -23.29 -3.30 -9.47
N ASP A 238 -22.19 -3.74 -10.08
CA ASP A 238 -21.62 -5.10 -10.06
C ASP A 238 -22.38 -6.14 -10.90
N ASP A 239 -23.48 -5.80 -11.53
CA ASP A 239 -24.19 -6.67 -12.44
C ASP A 239 -23.76 -6.41 -13.89
N LYS A 240 -23.59 -7.48 -14.69
CA LYS A 240 -23.34 -7.35 -16.13
C LYS A 240 -24.57 -6.80 -16.83
N GLU A 241 -24.34 -5.87 -17.77
CA GLU A 241 -25.39 -5.21 -18.52
C GLU A 241 -25.00 -5.10 -19.98
N GLY A 242 -25.95 -5.44 -20.88
CA GLY A 242 -25.76 -5.36 -22.33
C GLY A 242 -24.93 -6.51 -22.90
N LEU A 243 -24.23 -6.25 -24.02
CA LEU A 243 -23.50 -7.26 -24.78
C LEU A 243 -22.09 -7.51 -24.17
N GLU A 244 -21.86 -8.76 -23.80
CA GLU A 244 -20.53 -9.30 -23.55
C GLU A 244 -19.92 -9.87 -24.82
N GLU A 245 -18.70 -9.54 -25.15
CA GLU A 245 -17.98 -10.09 -26.30
C GLU A 245 -16.59 -10.59 -25.88
N VAL A 246 -16.26 -11.78 -26.35
CA VAL A 246 -14.93 -12.39 -26.22
C VAL A 246 -14.31 -12.55 -27.58
N TYR A 247 -13.03 -12.29 -27.71
CA TYR A 247 -12.31 -12.32 -28.97
C TYR A 247 -11.17 -13.33 -28.96
N TYR A 248 -10.79 -13.83 -30.11
CA TYR A 248 -9.53 -14.52 -30.33
C TYR A 248 -8.35 -13.53 -30.42
N GLN A 249 -7.14 -14.02 -30.28
CA GLN A 249 -5.92 -13.20 -30.44
C GLN A 249 -5.75 -12.56 -31.83
N ASN A 250 -6.43 -13.07 -32.85
CA ASN A 250 -6.44 -12.49 -34.20
C ASN A 250 -7.50 -11.37 -34.36
N GLY A 251 -8.29 -11.09 -33.33
CA GLY A 251 -9.33 -10.06 -33.30
C GLY A 251 -10.71 -10.55 -33.72
N ASP A 252 -10.88 -11.81 -34.19
CA ASP A 252 -12.17 -12.35 -34.51
C ASP A 252 -13.01 -12.64 -33.28
N VAL A 253 -14.32 -12.47 -33.39
CA VAL A 253 -15.27 -12.79 -32.30
C VAL A 253 -15.23 -14.29 -32.02
N LYS A 254 -15.04 -14.65 -30.77
CA LYS A 254 -15.09 -16.02 -30.25
C LYS A 254 -16.42 -16.35 -29.62
N HIS A 255 -16.99 -15.41 -28.87
CA HIS A 255 -18.24 -15.59 -28.14
C HIS A 255 -18.91 -14.25 -27.91
N LYS A 256 -20.22 -14.22 -27.95
CA LYS A 256 -21.03 -13.07 -27.52
C LYS A 256 -22.32 -13.53 -26.86
N VAL A 257 -22.74 -12.82 -25.83
CA VAL A 257 -23.98 -13.05 -25.10
C VAL A 257 -24.47 -11.75 -24.49
N SER A 258 -25.77 -11.56 -24.41
CA SER A 258 -26.33 -10.37 -23.78
C SER A 258 -26.72 -10.65 -22.33
N TYR A 259 -26.66 -9.60 -21.52
CA TYR A 259 -27.04 -9.61 -20.08
C TYR A 259 -28.03 -8.48 -19.82
N GLU A 260 -28.95 -8.74 -18.90
CA GLU A 260 -29.82 -7.76 -18.27
C GLU A 260 -29.86 -8.02 -16.78
N ALA A 261 -29.49 -7.03 -15.95
CA ALA A 261 -29.40 -7.14 -14.50
C ALA A 261 -28.61 -8.39 -14.04
N GLY A 262 -27.44 -8.64 -14.62
CA GLY A 262 -26.54 -9.74 -14.29
C GLY A 262 -26.90 -11.10 -14.85
N LYS A 263 -28.08 -11.25 -15.49
CA LYS A 263 -28.55 -12.51 -16.01
C LYS A 263 -28.46 -12.55 -17.53
N LYS A 264 -28.16 -13.73 -18.09
CA LYS A 264 -28.20 -13.92 -19.54
C LYS A 264 -29.61 -13.67 -20.08
N TYR A 265 -29.70 -12.80 -21.10
CA TYR A 265 -30.94 -12.44 -21.75
C TYR A 265 -30.70 -12.19 -23.23
N GLY A 266 -31.54 -12.81 -24.13
CA GLY A 266 -31.38 -12.68 -25.57
C GLY A 266 -30.40 -13.67 -26.19
N PRO A 267 -29.82 -13.33 -27.36
CA PRO A 267 -29.01 -14.27 -28.14
C PRO A 267 -27.63 -14.51 -27.53
N GLU A 268 -27.18 -15.77 -27.63
CA GLU A 268 -25.80 -16.21 -27.38
C GLU A 268 -25.28 -16.83 -28.70
N GLU A 269 -24.07 -16.45 -29.08
CA GLU A 269 -23.43 -16.99 -30.28
C GLU A 269 -21.94 -17.26 -29.97
N SER A 270 -21.44 -18.40 -30.45
CA SER A 270 -20.01 -18.72 -30.38
C SER A 270 -19.50 -19.12 -31.77
N TYR A 271 -18.20 -18.94 -31.95
CA TYR A 271 -17.55 -19.15 -33.24
C TYR A 271 -16.23 -19.89 -33.10
N TYR A 272 -15.87 -20.70 -34.06
CA TYR A 272 -14.54 -21.23 -34.27
C TYR A 272 -13.59 -20.13 -34.77
N GLN A 273 -12.30 -20.32 -34.61
CA GLN A 273 -11.28 -19.38 -35.09
C GLN A 273 -11.30 -19.20 -36.64
N ASN A 274 -11.95 -20.12 -37.39
CA ASN A 274 -12.16 -19.99 -38.82
C ASN A 274 -13.44 -19.18 -39.17
N GLY A 275 -14.06 -18.51 -38.17
CA GLY A 275 -15.25 -17.69 -38.31
C GLY A 275 -16.58 -18.45 -38.41
N LYS A 276 -16.56 -19.78 -38.45
CA LYS A 276 -17.81 -20.57 -38.49
C LYS A 276 -18.42 -20.68 -37.11
N MET A 277 -19.74 -20.65 -37.03
CA MET A 277 -20.51 -20.76 -35.80
C MET A 277 -20.29 -22.12 -35.13
N THR A 278 -20.14 -22.13 -33.77
CA THR A 278 -20.12 -23.34 -32.93
C THR A 278 -21.41 -23.53 -32.18
N LEU A 279 -22.02 -22.42 -31.73
CA LEU A 279 -23.22 -22.40 -30.90
C LEU A 279 -24.09 -21.20 -31.25
N LYS A 280 -25.39 -21.42 -31.27
CA LYS A 280 -26.42 -20.39 -31.25
C LYS A 280 -27.51 -20.82 -30.27
N SER A 281 -27.85 -19.95 -29.33
CA SER A 281 -28.95 -20.17 -28.38
C SER A 281 -29.60 -18.84 -28.01
N THR A 282 -30.76 -18.91 -27.37
CA THR A 282 -31.44 -17.76 -26.79
C THR A 282 -31.65 -17.99 -25.30
N TRP A 283 -31.59 -16.93 -24.52
CA TRP A 283 -31.72 -16.97 -23.08
C TRP A 283 -32.76 -15.99 -22.56
N ILE A 284 -33.50 -16.40 -21.55
CA ILE A 284 -34.38 -15.56 -20.73
C ILE A 284 -34.02 -15.83 -19.27
N GLU A 285 -33.51 -14.83 -18.55
CA GLU A 285 -33.14 -14.91 -17.11
C GLU A 285 -32.31 -16.16 -16.77
N ASP A 286 -31.18 -16.37 -17.46
CA ASP A 286 -30.24 -17.51 -17.32
C ASP A 286 -30.79 -18.87 -17.76
N HIS A 287 -31.99 -18.92 -18.35
CA HIS A 287 -32.59 -20.14 -18.85
C HIS A 287 -32.62 -20.14 -20.37
N LYS A 288 -32.24 -21.26 -20.99
CA LYS A 288 -32.39 -21.40 -22.44
C LYS A 288 -33.87 -21.36 -22.83
N ASP A 289 -34.16 -20.59 -23.84
CA ASP A 289 -35.51 -20.49 -24.41
C ASP A 289 -35.44 -20.50 -25.95
N GLY A 290 -36.33 -21.24 -26.59
CA GLY A 290 -36.32 -21.41 -28.04
C GLY A 290 -35.28 -22.40 -28.54
N ILE A 291 -34.77 -22.17 -29.76
CA ILE A 291 -33.86 -23.08 -30.45
C ILE A 291 -32.44 -22.89 -29.98
N SER A 292 -31.77 -24.02 -29.65
CA SER A 292 -30.33 -24.10 -29.42
C SER A 292 -29.70 -25.03 -30.46
N GLU A 293 -28.68 -24.55 -31.15
CA GLU A 293 -28.01 -25.25 -32.22
C GLU A 293 -26.50 -25.30 -32.00
N GLU A 294 -25.91 -26.48 -32.11
CA GLU A 294 -24.46 -26.67 -32.15
C GLU A 294 -24.02 -27.08 -33.55
N TYR A 295 -22.83 -26.64 -33.93
CA TYR A 295 -22.28 -26.89 -35.27
C TYR A 295 -20.85 -27.46 -35.19
N TYR A 296 -20.50 -28.30 -36.15
CA TYR A 296 -19.12 -28.77 -36.36
C TYR A 296 -18.28 -27.66 -37.02
N ALA A 297 -16.95 -27.78 -36.93
CA ALA A 297 -16.02 -26.83 -37.55
C ALA A 297 -16.13 -26.74 -39.09
N ASN A 298 -16.74 -27.73 -39.75
CA ASN A 298 -17.07 -27.67 -41.16
C ASN A 298 -18.37 -26.86 -41.45
N GLY A 299 -19.12 -26.47 -40.39
CA GLY A 299 -20.37 -25.72 -40.47
C GLY A 299 -21.63 -26.59 -40.57
N GLN A 300 -21.50 -27.92 -40.51
CA GLN A 300 -22.67 -28.80 -40.47
C GLN A 300 -23.31 -28.79 -39.08
N LEU A 301 -24.64 -28.87 -39.05
CA LEU A 301 -25.40 -28.96 -37.79
C LEU A 301 -25.01 -30.25 -37.06
N LYS A 302 -24.63 -30.12 -35.78
CA LYS A 302 -24.27 -31.22 -34.90
C LYS A 302 -25.41 -31.63 -33.98
N LEU A 303 -26.10 -30.65 -33.42
CA LEU A 303 -27.20 -30.84 -32.47
C LEU A 303 -28.19 -29.70 -32.62
N ARG A 304 -29.47 -30.00 -32.52
CA ARG A 304 -30.54 -29.01 -32.37
C ARG A 304 -31.46 -29.42 -31.25
N GLU A 305 -31.74 -28.50 -30.35
CA GLU A 305 -32.63 -28.68 -29.22
C GLU A 305 -33.66 -27.55 -29.22
N VAL A 306 -34.83 -27.82 -28.72
CA VAL A 306 -35.85 -26.82 -28.46
C VAL A 306 -36.10 -26.74 -26.98
N TRP A 307 -36.11 -25.55 -26.45
CA TRP A 307 -36.29 -25.27 -25.02
C TRP A 307 -37.53 -24.41 -24.81
N ALA A 308 -38.41 -24.80 -23.88
CA ALA A 308 -39.57 -24.01 -23.48
C ALA A 308 -39.71 -24.06 -21.96
N ASN A 309 -39.80 -22.91 -21.31
CA ASN A 309 -39.98 -22.80 -19.85
C ASN A 309 -38.99 -23.66 -19.04
N GLN A 310 -37.69 -23.64 -19.39
CA GLN A 310 -36.60 -24.39 -18.76
C GLN A 310 -36.65 -25.93 -19.01
N VAL A 311 -37.56 -26.41 -19.78
CA VAL A 311 -37.68 -27.84 -20.11
C VAL A 311 -37.27 -28.04 -21.56
N LYS A 312 -36.44 -29.07 -21.76
CA LYS A 312 -36.09 -29.51 -23.09
C LYS A 312 -37.35 -30.16 -23.75
N ASP A 313 -37.83 -29.58 -24.81
CA ASP A 313 -38.98 -30.05 -25.56
C ASP A 313 -38.52 -30.79 -26.83
N GLY A 314 -38.31 -32.10 -26.70
CA GLY A 314 -37.97 -32.98 -27.85
C GLY A 314 -36.49 -32.99 -28.21
#